data_6ee9214546adfbe06c5471acb71cbbeb
#
_entry.id   6ee9214546adfbe06c5471acb71cbbeb
#
_cell.length_a   1.000
_cell.length_b   1.000
_cell.length_c   1.000
_cell.angle_alpha   90.00
_cell.angle_beta   90.00
_cell.angle_gamma   90.00
#
_symmetry.space_group_name_H-M   'P 1'
#
loop_
_entity.id
_entity.type
_entity.pdbx_description
1 polymer ?
#
loop_
_entity_poly.entity_id
_entity_poly.type
_entity_poly.pdbx_seq_one_letter_code
_entity_poly.pdbx_strand_id
1 'polypeptide(L)' 'MEKVDVSGLSCPMPVIRTKKVMDQGAEEILVVGTSQVSKENVSKLAVSQGYQVEMTVDAKDNWEMKLSKK' A
#
# COMPACT_ATOMS: atom_id res chain seq x y z
N MET A 1 -6.98 -4.41 -11.47
CA MET A 1 -6.15 -3.85 -10.39
C MET A 1 -6.99 -3.65 -9.14
N GLU A 2 -6.54 -4.20 -8.02
CA GLU A 2 -7.22 -4.01 -6.75
C GLU A 2 -6.86 -2.66 -6.15
N LYS A 3 -7.83 -1.99 -5.56
CA LYS A 3 -7.58 -0.71 -4.90
C LYS A 3 -7.81 -0.85 -3.40
N VAL A 4 -6.85 -0.37 -2.62
CA VAL A 4 -6.92 -0.39 -1.16
C VAL A 4 -6.83 1.05 -0.66
N ASP A 5 -7.86 1.50 0.05
CA ASP A 5 -7.87 2.83 0.65
C ASP A 5 -7.58 2.68 2.13
N VAL A 6 -6.43 3.19 2.55
CA VAL A 6 -6.02 3.15 3.95
C VAL A 6 -6.06 4.53 4.60
N SER A 7 -6.72 5.48 3.95
CA SER A 7 -6.88 6.83 4.46
C SER A 7 -7.62 6.82 5.80
N GLY A 8 -7.13 7.57 6.76
CA GLY A 8 -7.77 7.68 8.06
C GLY A 8 -7.58 6.48 8.98
N LEU A 9 -6.88 5.45 8.54
CA LEU A 9 -6.61 4.28 9.37
C LEU A 9 -5.32 4.47 10.15
N SER A 10 -5.31 4.02 11.39
CA SER A 10 -4.11 4.05 12.22
C SER A 10 -3.42 2.69 12.20
N CYS A 11 -2.12 2.70 12.47
CA CYS A 11 -1.30 1.49 12.55
C CYS A 11 -1.92 0.53 13.57
N PRO A 12 -2.01 -0.77 13.28
CA PRO A 12 -1.44 -1.49 12.14
C PRO A 12 -2.43 -1.73 10.98
N MET A 13 -3.58 -1.10 10.96
CA MET A 13 -4.64 -1.39 10.00
C MET A 13 -4.25 -1.21 8.52
N PRO A 14 -3.48 -0.17 8.14
CA PRO A 14 -3.08 -0.05 6.74
C PRO A 14 -2.31 -1.27 6.24
N VAL A 15 -1.41 -1.78 7.06
CA VAL A 15 -0.60 -2.96 6.73
C VAL A 15 -1.50 -4.20 6.65
N ILE A 16 -2.39 -4.36 7.60
CA ILE A 16 -3.29 -5.52 7.66
C ILE A 16 -4.19 -5.56 6.42
N ARG A 17 -4.77 -4.43 6.04
CA ARG A 17 -5.65 -4.37 4.88
C ARG A 17 -4.90 -4.67 3.59
N THR A 18 -3.72 -4.11 3.43
CA THR A 18 -2.91 -4.34 2.24
C THR A 18 -2.47 -5.80 2.16
N LYS A 19 -2.04 -6.37 3.28
CA LYS A 19 -1.62 -7.76 3.34
C LYS A 19 -2.76 -8.71 2.97
N LYS A 20 -3.96 -8.39 3.41
CA LYS A 20 -5.13 -9.21 3.08
C LYS A 20 -5.37 -9.28 1.57
N VAL A 21 -5.22 -8.17 0.88
CA VAL A 21 -5.36 -8.14 -0.58
C VAL A 21 -4.23 -8.92 -1.24
N MET A 22 -3.01 -8.79 -0.74
CA MET A 22 -1.86 -9.55 -1.24
C MET A 22 -2.08 -11.05 -1.09
N ASP A 23 -2.63 -11.47 0.05
CA ASP A 23 -2.90 -12.88 0.33
C ASP A 23 -3.99 -13.46 -0.57
N GLN A 24 -4.80 -12.63 -1.18
CA GLN A 24 -5.81 -13.05 -2.15
C GLN A 24 -5.20 -13.31 -3.54
N GLY A 25 -3.90 -13.07 -3.68
CA GLY A 25 -3.21 -13.32 -4.94
C GLY A 25 -3.24 -12.18 -5.94
N ALA A 26 -3.55 -10.96 -5.49
CA ALA A 26 -3.57 -9.80 -6.37
C ALA A 26 -2.18 -9.53 -6.94
N GLU A 27 -2.10 -9.38 -8.26
CA GLU A 27 -0.83 -9.10 -8.93
C GLU A 27 -0.52 -7.61 -8.97
N GLU A 28 -1.56 -6.78 -9.05
CA GLU A 28 -1.41 -5.33 -9.05
C GLU A 28 -2.38 -4.73 -8.03
N ILE A 29 -1.86 -3.85 -7.20
CA ILE A 29 -2.62 -3.21 -6.13
C ILE A 29 -2.32 -1.73 -6.15
N LEU A 30 -3.37 -0.91 -6.08
CA LEU A 30 -3.23 0.53 -5.93
C LEU A 30 -3.61 0.87 -4.49
N VAL A 31 -2.65 1.35 -3.72
CA VAL A 31 -2.87 1.72 -2.32
C VAL A 31 -2.87 3.24 -2.20
N VAL A 32 -3.91 3.78 -1.59
CA VAL A 32 -4.01 5.22 -1.36
C VAL A 32 -4.13 5.50 0.13
N GLY A 33 -3.53 6.58 0.57
CA GLY A 33 -3.56 6.93 1.98
C GLY A 33 -3.14 8.38 2.22
N THR A 34 -3.16 8.77 3.48
CA THR A 34 -2.87 10.15 3.88
C THR A 34 -1.75 10.25 4.92
N SER A 35 -1.44 9.16 5.62
CA SER A 35 -0.42 9.17 6.69
C SER A 35 0.94 8.77 6.13
N GLN A 36 1.97 9.53 6.43
CA GLN A 36 3.34 9.21 6.03
C GLN A 36 3.84 7.93 6.70
N VAL A 37 3.42 7.68 7.93
CA VAL A 37 3.77 6.44 8.62
C VAL A 37 3.17 5.24 7.90
N SER A 38 1.92 5.35 7.48
CA SER A 38 1.27 4.30 6.71
C SER A 38 1.99 4.05 5.39
N LYS A 39 2.41 5.12 4.70
CA LYS A 39 3.17 4.99 3.45
C LYS A 39 4.42 4.14 3.65
N GLU A 40 5.19 4.45 4.67
CA GLU A 40 6.42 3.72 4.95
C GLU A 40 6.14 2.25 5.28
N ASN A 41 5.15 2.01 6.12
CA ASN A 41 4.83 0.65 6.56
C ASN A 41 4.30 -0.21 5.42
N VAL A 42 3.44 0.34 4.59
CA VAL A 42 2.90 -0.38 3.43
C VAL A 42 4.01 -0.67 2.42
N SER A 43 4.91 0.31 2.20
CA SER A 43 6.02 0.13 1.29
C SER A 43 6.94 -1.01 1.75
N LYS A 44 7.27 -1.05 3.04
CA LYS A 44 8.10 -2.11 3.60
C LYS A 44 7.42 -3.47 3.47
N LEU A 45 6.13 -3.53 3.73
CA LEU A 45 5.37 -4.76 3.56
C LEU A 45 5.43 -5.24 2.12
N ALA A 46 5.20 -4.34 1.17
CA ALA A 46 5.18 -4.70 -0.25
C ALA A 46 6.52 -5.30 -0.68
N VAL A 47 7.62 -4.67 -0.31
CA VAL A 47 8.95 -5.17 -0.65
C VAL A 47 9.16 -6.56 -0.03
N SER A 48 8.75 -6.75 1.21
CA SER A 48 8.92 -8.03 1.88
C SER A 48 8.10 -9.16 1.24
N GLN A 49 7.01 -8.80 0.58
CA GLN A 49 6.14 -9.77 -0.10
C GLN A 49 6.48 -9.96 -1.58
N GLY A 50 7.57 -9.36 -2.05
CA GLY A 50 8.02 -9.52 -3.43
C GLY A 50 7.33 -8.61 -4.44
N TYR A 51 6.75 -7.51 -3.97
CA TYR A 51 6.13 -6.52 -4.85
C TYR A 51 7.10 -5.40 -5.17
N GLN A 52 6.97 -4.83 -6.36
CA GLN A 52 7.63 -3.57 -6.70
C GLN A 52 6.73 -2.42 -6.28
N VAL A 53 7.33 -1.37 -5.77
CA VAL A 53 6.59 -0.18 -5.31
C VAL A 53 6.86 0.98 -6.25
N GLU A 54 5.79 1.56 -6.78
CA GLU A 54 5.88 2.76 -7.61
C GLU A 54 4.98 3.83 -7.00
N MET A 55 5.57 4.96 -6.64
CA MET A 55 4.80 6.08 -6.10
C MET A 55 4.20 6.86 -7.26
N THR A 56 2.88 6.78 -7.41
CA THR A 56 2.18 7.53 -8.46
C THR A 56 1.78 8.91 -7.98
N VAL A 57 1.54 9.05 -6.67
CA VAL A 57 1.32 10.34 -6.02
C VAL A 57 2.10 10.33 -4.72
N ASP A 58 2.92 11.34 -4.49
CA ASP A 58 3.70 11.44 -3.26
C ASP A 58 3.67 12.88 -2.76
N ALA A 59 2.56 13.23 -2.13
CA ALA A 59 2.35 14.55 -1.58
C ALA A 59 2.37 14.50 -0.05
N LYS A 60 2.44 15.67 0.57
CA LYS A 60 2.54 15.78 2.02
C LYS A 60 1.30 15.21 2.72
N ASP A 61 0.13 15.48 2.17
CA ASP A 61 -1.13 15.14 2.81
C ASP A 61 -1.82 13.92 2.21
N ASN A 62 -1.30 13.40 1.11
CA ASN A 62 -1.85 12.20 0.50
C ASN A 62 -0.79 11.53 -0.38
N TRP A 63 -0.95 10.24 -0.55
CA TRP A 63 -0.04 9.48 -1.39
C TRP A 63 -0.79 8.34 -2.06
N GLU A 64 -0.23 7.87 -3.15
CA GLU A 64 -0.77 6.75 -3.89
C GLU A 64 0.40 5.92 -4.39
N MET A 65 0.35 4.63 -4.14
CA MET A 65 1.41 3.75 -4.62
C MET A 65 0.82 2.58 -5.37
N LYS A 66 1.50 2.22 -6.45
CA LYS A 66 1.15 1.07 -7.25
C LYS A 66 2.09 -0.07 -6.88
N LEU A 67 1.53 -1.18 -6.48
CA LEU A 67 2.28 -2.38 -6.14
C LEU A 67 2.10 -3.39 -7.25
N SER A 68 3.19 -3.89 -7.78
CA SER A 68 3.16 -4.89 -8.84
C SER A 68 3.98 -6.09 -8.42
N LYS A 69 3.41 -7.27 -8.54
CA LYS A 69 4.11 -8.49 -8.18
C LYS A 69 5.21 -8.78 -9.20
N LYS A 70 6.40 -9.08 -8.69
CA LYS A 70 7.53 -9.43 -9.56
C LYS A 70 7.39 -10.80 -10.18
#